data_e09f959e8090c47da71874fbffe6bb53
#
_entry.id   e09f959e8090c47da71874fbffe6bb53
#
_cell.length_a   1.000
_cell.length_b   1.000
_cell.length_c   1.000
_cell.angle_alpha   90.00
_cell.angle_beta   90.00
_cell.angle_gamma   90.00
#
_symmetry.space_group_name_H-M   'P 1'
#
loop_
_entity.id
_entity.type
_entity.pdbx_description
1 polymer ?
#
loop_
_entity_poly.entity_id
_entity_poly.type
_entity_poly.pdbx_seq_one_letter_code
_entity_poly.pdbx_strand_id
1 'polypeptide(L)'
;MRSGGNNYRRLGASCAALAVTLSACASSAAPSPTTGSALLEAATTSTFGPPTAFAPVAAAVNGSTDVYHCFLVDPHLTSNRELVASTFLPGARQEVHHAIYFLIPPPQVAEARALDSGSNGQGWSCFGAPLNPTGTFDNTTWLGGWAPGPIVSHATPAGTGISMPAGSLVVMQIHYNLLAGTAPDQSRIKITTVATAGSHLQELDATKYVAPPDLPCPAGVTGPLCDRQASINDLVARTGPQAAVLLNAIESVCSGDHYSANPEVTGRLVTTTCRWTVDKDEHILGATPHMHLLGQSEEIALIHGSTTTTLAHVAHYNFDGQISYAAPKDTWAHPGDKVQVSCTYDPTLRQELPSLRKLPARYVTWGDGSSDEMCLGTVGWVAH
;
A
#
# COMPACT_ATOMS: atom_id res chain seq x y z
N MET A 1 56.00 22.54 -22.57
CA MET A 1 56.65 23.87 -22.67
C MET A 1 55.69 24.90 -22.06
N ARG A 2 56.23 25.62 -21.06
CA ARG A 2 55.74 26.85 -20.41
C ARG A 2 54.32 26.87 -19.84
N SER A 3 54.09 26.79 -18.49
CA SER A 3 54.62 27.63 -17.38
C SER A 3 54.00 29.07 -17.37
N GLY A 4 53.36 29.36 -16.28
CA GLY A 4 53.00 30.68 -15.78
C GLY A 4 51.65 30.62 -15.03
N GLY A 5 51.49 30.89 -13.76
CA GLY A 5 52.28 31.57 -12.73
C GLY A 5 51.37 32.47 -11.95
N ASN A 6 51.18 32.15 -10.71
CA ASN A 6 50.63 32.89 -9.55
C ASN A 6 50.43 34.39 -9.70
N ASN A 7 49.41 34.91 -9.04
CA ASN A 7 49.62 36.01 -8.08
C ASN A 7 48.46 36.14 -7.04
N TYR A 8 48.78 35.83 -5.79
CA TYR A 8 48.04 36.26 -4.60
C TYR A 8 48.31 37.74 -4.32
N ARG A 9 47.26 38.51 -4.04
CA ARG A 9 47.39 39.79 -3.31
C ARG A 9 46.50 39.74 -2.08
N ARG A 10 47.14 39.74 -0.91
CA ARG A 10 46.56 40.06 0.39
C ARG A 10 46.42 41.59 0.50
N LEU A 11 45.26 42.01 0.99
CA LEU A 11 45.08 43.38 1.56
C LEU A 11 44.44 43.24 2.93
N GLY A 12 45.13 43.82 3.90
CA GLY A 12 44.74 43.81 5.29
C GLY A 12 43.64 44.79 5.61
N ALA A 13 42.91 44.48 6.63
CA ALA A 13 41.80 45.27 7.11
C ALA A 13 42.13 45.92 8.47
N SER A 14 41.69 47.12 8.60
CA SER A 14 41.73 47.89 9.84
C SER A 14 40.44 47.70 10.63
N CYS A 15 40.60 47.47 11.94
CA CYS A 15 39.51 47.48 12.90
C CYS A 15 39.03 48.93 13.19
N ALA A 16 37.74 49.15 13.11
CA ALA A 16 37.09 50.28 13.75
C ALA A 16 35.99 49.72 14.73
N ALA A 17 36.21 49.95 15.99
CA ALA A 17 35.26 49.65 17.04
C ALA A 17 34.17 50.75 17.10
N LEU A 18 32.92 50.36 16.97
CA LEU A 18 31.77 51.20 17.26
C LEU A 18 30.96 50.55 18.38
N ALA A 19 30.91 51.22 19.50
CA ALA A 19 30.04 50.87 20.63
C ALA A 19 28.60 51.26 20.26
N VAL A 20 27.67 50.30 20.27
CA VAL A 20 26.24 50.57 20.20
C VAL A 20 25.53 49.99 21.41
N THR A 21 24.78 50.86 22.01
CA THR A 21 24.00 50.75 23.25
C THR A 21 22.94 49.64 23.16
N LEU A 22 22.86 48.81 24.21
CA LEU A 22 21.81 47.83 24.41
C LEU A 22 20.45 48.52 24.61
N SER A 23 19.54 48.34 23.65
CA SER A 23 18.10 48.48 23.86
C SER A 23 17.52 47.10 24.07
N ALA A 24 16.96 46.84 25.24
CA ALA A 24 16.25 45.61 25.55
C ALA A 24 14.94 45.57 24.77
N CYS A 25 14.90 44.77 23.71
CA CYS A 25 13.65 44.30 23.13
C CYS A 25 13.24 43.01 23.81
N ALA A 26 12.10 43.05 24.48
CA ALA A 26 11.45 41.86 25.00
C ALA A 26 11.20 40.87 23.85
N SER A 27 11.92 39.76 23.85
CA SER A 27 11.65 38.65 22.97
C SER A 27 10.37 37.96 23.43
N SER A 28 9.29 38.10 22.66
CA SER A 28 8.16 37.19 22.74
C SER A 28 8.67 35.79 22.40
N ALA A 29 8.71 34.91 23.39
CA ALA A 29 9.05 33.52 23.22
C ALA A 29 8.05 32.91 22.23
N ALA A 30 8.55 32.41 21.09
CA ALA A 30 7.79 31.52 20.22
C ALA A 30 7.40 30.28 21.03
N PRO A 31 6.18 29.76 20.90
CA PRO A 31 5.79 28.54 21.59
C PRO A 31 6.72 27.41 21.13
N SER A 32 7.38 26.78 22.10
CA SER A 32 8.21 25.59 21.86
C SER A 32 7.37 24.45 21.31
N PRO A 33 7.87 23.62 20.37
CA PRO A 33 7.19 22.45 19.88
C PRO A 33 7.27 21.32 20.92
N THR A 34 6.51 21.43 22.01
CA THR A 34 6.57 20.47 23.13
C THR A 34 5.60 19.31 23.02
N THR A 35 4.64 19.33 22.11
CA THR A 35 3.64 18.26 21.97
C THR A 35 4.17 16.99 21.30
N GLY A 36 5.04 17.08 20.31
CA GLY A 36 5.56 15.90 19.62
C GLY A 36 6.52 15.05 20.45
N SER A 37 7.34 15.69 21.30
CA SER A 37 8.35 14.98 22.11
C SER A 37 7.74 14.21 23.28
N ALA A 38 6.73 14.79 23.95
CA ALA A 38 6.04 14.15 25.09
C ALA A 38 5.18 12.94 24.67
N LEU A 39 4.60 12.96 23.47
CA LEU A 39 3.85 11.81 22.94
C LEU A 39 4.77 10.61 22.64
N LEU A 40 5.98 10.86 22.16
CA LEU A 40 6.97 9.80 21.90
C LEU A 40 7.52 9.19 23.20
N GLU A 41 7.62 9.94 24.29
CA GLU A 41 8.04 9.43 25.60
C GLU A 41 7.00 8.50 26.24
N ALA A 42 5.72 8.64 25.90
CA ALA A 42 4.62 7.77 26.36
C ALA A 42 4.33 6.61 25.38
N ALA A 43 5.08 6.50 24.29
CA ALA A 43 4.86 5.47 23.28
C ALA A 43 5.29 4.08 23.78
N THR A 44 4.48 3.07 23.46
CA THR A 44 4.78 1.67 23.70
C THR A 44 5.11 0.99 22.38
N THR A 45 6.22 0.26 22.34
CA THR A 45 6.60 -0.54 21.17
C THR A 45 6.44 -2.02 21.50
N SER A 46 5.73 -2.75 20.64
CA SER A 46 5.49 -4.18 20.75
C SER A 46 5.87 -4.88 19.45
N THR A 47 6.34 -6.14 19.56
CA THR A 47 6.68 -6.98 18.40
C THR A 47 5.96 -8.30 18.54
N PHE A 48 5.20 -8.70 17.52
CA PHE A 48 4.41 -9.92 17.51
C PHE A 48 4.39 -10.55 16.12
N GLY A 49 3.99 -11.81 16.04
CA GLY A 49 3.88 -12.59 14.81
C GLY A 49 3.43 -14.02 15.14
N PRO A 50 3.31 -14.91 14.14
CA PRO A 50 2.89 -16.29 14.37
C PRO A 50 3.83 -16.98 15.36
N PRO A 51 3.28 -17.83 16.23
CA PRO A 51 4.07 -18.51 17.28
C PRO A 51 5.07 -19.53 16.72
N THR A 52 4.77 -20.10 15.55
CA THR A 52 5.59 -21.11 14.87
C THR A 52 5.92 -20.65 13.45
N ALA A 53 7.01 -21.19 12.90
CA ALA A 53 7.35 -20.97 11.51
C ALA A 53 6.34 -21.67 10.58
N PHE A 54 5.99 -21.01 9.49
CA PHE A 54 5.11 -21.50 8.44
C PHE A 54 5.94 -21.89 7.21
N ALA A 55 5.69 -23.07 6.65
CA ALA A 55 6.32 -23.54 5.41
C ALA A 55 5.33 -23.35 4.25
N PRO A 56 5.49 -22.32 3.38
CA PRO A 56 4.57 -22.07 2.29
C PRO A 56 4.67 -23.16 1.21
N VAL A 57 3.50 -23.59 0.69
CA VAL A 57 3.39 -24.58 -0.40
C VAL A 57 2.46 -24.00 -1.47
N ALA A 58 2.98 -23.79 -2.66
CA ALA A 58 2.19 -23.29 -3.79
C ALA A 58 1.22 -24.35 -4.32
N ALA A 59 0.10 -23.90 -4.87
CA ALA A 59 -0.84 -24.77 -5.56
C ALA A 59 -0.18 -25.40 -6.80
N ALA A 60 -0.43 -26.69 -7.05
CA ALA A 60 0.09 -27.42 -8.21
C ALA A 60 -0.71 -27.11 -9.47
N VAL A 61 -0.91 -25.84 -9.82
CA VAL A 61 -1.71 -25.38 -10.96
C VAL A 61 -0.88 -24.42 -11.81
N ASN A 62 -0.72 -24.73 -13.09
CA ASN A 62 -0.12 -23.88 -14.13
C ASN A 62 1.19 -23.17 -13.72
N GLY A 63 2.03 -23.84 -12.92
CA GLY A 63 3.31 -23.31 -12.46
C GLY A 63 3.19 -22.19 -11.40
N SER A 64 2.08 -22.17 -10.65
CA SER A 64 1.90 -21.24 -9.53
C SER A 64 3.08 -21.31 -8.57
N THR A 65 3.58 -20.13 -8.20
CA THR A 65 4.65 -19.98 -7.21
C THR A 65 4.23 -19.08 -6.07
N ASP A 66 3.03 -18.52 -6.15
CA ASP A 66 2.51 -17.55 -5.20
C ASP A 66 1.64 -18.25 -4.14
N VAL A 67 1.82 -17.85 -2.88
CA VAL A 67 1.03 -18.31 -1.73
C VAL A 67 0.60 -17.10 -0.93
N TYR A 68 -0.71 -16.94 -0.72
CA TYR A 68 -1.29 -15.94 0.19
C TYR A 68 -1.72 -16.62 1.48
N HIS A 69 -1.17 -16.18 2.60
CA HIS A 69 -1.48 -16.74 3.90
C HIS A 69 -1.67 -15.67 4.96
N CYS A 70 -2.74 -15.78 5.71
CA CYS A 70 -3.10 -14.88 6.79
C CYS A 70 -2.82 -15.51 8.15
N PHE A 71 -2.17 -14.77 9.02
CA PHE A 71 -1.91 -15.15 10.42
C PHE A 71 -2.68 -14.23 11.35
N LEU A 72 -3.43 -14.81 12.29
CA LEU A 72 -4.05 -14.05 13.36
C LEU A 72 -3.02 -13.82 14.47
N VAL A 73 -2.80 -12.56 14.84
CA VAL A 73 -1.87 -12.20 15.90
C VAL A 73 -2.52 -11.24 16.90
N ASP A 74 -2.17 -11.40 18.19
CA ASP A 74 -2.75 -10.62 19.28
C ASP A 74 -1.73 -9.57 19.77
N PRO A 75 -1.98 -8.25 19.56
CA PRO A 75 -1.15 -7.19 20.10
C PRO A 75 -1.38 -6.93 21.60
N HIS A 76 -2.29 -7.67 22.25
CA HIS A 76 -2.64 -7.56 23.68
C HIS A 76 -3.10 -6.16 24.10
N LEU A 77 -3.98 -5.55 23.30
CA LEU A 77 -4.51 -4.22 23.57
C LEU A 77 -5.56 -4.25 24.69
N THR A 78 -5.17 -3.84 25.90
CA THR A 78 -6.06 -3.75 27.06
C THR A 78 -6.76 -2.39 27.19
N SER A 79 -6.37 -1.40 26.39
CA SER A 79 -6.97 -0.07 26.31
C SER A 79 -6.91 0.43 24.87
N ASN A 80 -7.70 1.46 24.53
CA ASN A 80 -7.65 2.09 23.22
C ASN A 80 -6.29 2.75 22.99
N ARG A 81 -5.71 2.49 21.82
CA ARG A 81 -4.40 2.99 21.41
C ARG A 81 -4.49 3.63 20.03
N GLU A 82 -3.52 4.48 19.70
CA GLU A 82 -3.28 5.01 18.37
C GLU A 82 -1.96 4.44 17.85
N LEU A 83 -1.97 3.78 16.69
CA LEU A 83 -0.74 3.41 15.98
C LEU A 83 -0.11 4.66 15.40
N VAL A 84 1.16 4.88 15.72
CA VAL A 84 1.95 6.01 15.19
C VAL A 84 3.14 5.58 14.35
N ALA A 85 3.53 4.30 14.41
CA ALA A 85 4.52 3.74 13.51
C ALA A 85 4.42 2.21 13.44
N SER A 86 4.81 1.65 12.30
CA SER A 86 4.90 0.20 12.10
C SER A 86 6.16 -0.18 11.34
N THR A 87 6.64 -1.41 11.55
CA THR A 87 7.78 -2.00 10.83
C THR A 87 7.51 -3.48 10.61
N PHE A 88 7.62 -3.94 9.38
CA PHE A 88 7.61 -5.37 9.08
C PHE A 88 9.03 -5.94 9.18
N LEU A 89 9.13 -7.13 9.74
CA LEU A 89 10.39 -7.85 9.96
C LEU A 89 10.28 -9.21 9.25
N PRO A 90 10.66 -9.31 7.95
CA PRO A 90 10.57 -10.55 7.20
C PRO A 90 11.50 -11.61 7.77
N GLY A 91 11.01 -12.84 7.97
CA GLY A 91 11.78 -14.01 8.38
C GLY A 91 12.49 -14.64 7.18
N ALA A 92 11.73 -15.30 6.30
CA ALA A 92 12.24 -15.87 5.05
C ALA A 92 12.25 -14.80 3.95
N ARG A 93 13.23 -13.91 3.98
CA ARG A 93 13.26 -12.67 3.18
C ARG A 93 13.27 -12.88 1.66
N GLN A 94 13.69 -14.05 1.19
CA GLN A 94 13.71 -14.36 -0.24
C GLN A 94 12.37 -14.85 -0.75
N GLU A 95 11.58 -15.48 0.11
CA GLU A 95 10.27 -16.03 -0.17
C GLU A 95 9.15 -15.04 0.12
N VAL A 96 9.31 -14.17 1.12
CA VAL A 96 8.34 -13.12 1.46
C VAL A 96 8.40 -12.03 0.40
N HIS A 97 7.36 -11.96 -0.45
CA HIS A 97 7.28 -10.98 -1.53
C HIS A 97 6.68 -9.65 -1.05
N HIS A 98 5.59 -9.68 -0.28
CA HIS A 98 5.10 -8.54 0.45
C HIS A 98 4.24 -8.99 1.64
N ALA A 99 3.93 -8.05 2.53
CA ALA A 99 3.01 -8.24 3.63
C ALA A 99 2.11 -7.03 3.79
N ILE A 100 0.86 -7.27 4.17
CA ILE A 100 -0.10 -6.26 4.61
C ILE A 100 -0.60 -6.70 5.98
N TYR A 101 -0.77 -5.77 6.91
CA TYR A 101 -1.36 -6.07 8.20
C TYR A 101 -2.58 -5.20 8.45
N PHE A 102 -3.67 -5.90 8.84
CA PHE A 102 -5.01 -5.36 8.95
C PHE A 102 -5.44 -5.30 10.40
N LEU A 103 -6.13 -4.23 10.76
CA LEU A 103 -6.83 -4.15 12.04
C LEU A 103 -8.09 -5.04 11.99
N ILE A 104 -8.26 -5.88 13.00
CA ILE A 104 -9.50 -6.63 13.22
C ILE A 104 -10.16 -6.07 14.48
N PRO A 105 -11.14 -5.17 14.34
CA PRO A 105 -11.80 -4.56 15.47
C PRO A 105 -12.66 -5.59 16.25
N PRO A 106 -13.02 -5.30 17.51
CA PRO A 106 -13.73 -6.26 18.37
C PRO A 106 -14.95 -6.96 17.75
N PRO A 107 -15.80 -6.30 16.93
CA PRO A 107 -16.94 -6.98 16.28
C PRO A 107 -16.54 -8.10 15.31
N GLN A 108 -15.35 -8.04 14.71
CA GLN A 108 -14.86 -9.02 13.72
C GLN A 108 -13.95 -10.09 14.32
N VAL A 109 -13.55 -9.95 15.58
CA VAL A 109 -12.63 -10.89 16.26
C VAL A 109 -13.14 -12.33 16.27
N ALA A 110 -14.45 -12.54 16.44
CA ALA A 110 -15.03 -13.88 16.47
C ALA A 110 -14.86 -14.60 15.13
N GLU A 111 -15.05 -13.91 14.01
CA GLU A 111 -14.86 -14.44 12.66
C GLU A 111 -13.37 -14.78 12.40
N ALA A 112 -12.47 -13.85 12.71
CA ALA A 112 -11.03 -14.09 12.56
C ALA A 112 -10.54 -15.30 13.36
N ARG A 113 -11.02 -15.46 14.60
CA ARG A 113 -10.71 -16.62 15.45
C ARG A 113 -11.29 -17.93 14.90
N ALA A 114 -12.47 -17.87 14.26
CA ALA A 114 -13.08 -19.05 13.64
C ALA A 114 -12.24 -19.52 12.42
N LEU A 115 -11.75 -18.59 11.59
CA LEU A 115 -10.86 -18.90 10.47
C LEU A 115 -9.53 -19.52 10.94
N ASP A 116 -8.90 -18.94 11.96
CA ASP A 116 -7.64 -19.43 12.51
C ASP A 116 -7.79 -20.80 13.18
N SER A 117 -8.86 -21.01 13.97
CA SER A 117 -9.13 -22.29 14.62
C SER A 117 -9.44 -23.41 13.63
N GLY A 118 -10.05 -23.10 12.48
CA GLY A 118 -10.30 -24.06 11.41
C GLY A 118 -9.01 -24.66 10.81
N SER A 119 -7.86 -24.02 11.04
CA SER A 119 -6.52 -24.46 10.61
C SER A 119 -5.58 -24.77 11.79
N ASN A 120 -6.12 -25.05 12.97
CA ASN A 120 -5.37 -25.34 14.20
C ASN A 120 -4.41 -24.20 14.64
N GLY A 121 -4.79 -22.94 14.42
CA GLY A 121 -3.98 -21.78 14.78
C GLY A 121 -2.75 -21.57 13.88
N GLN A 122 -2.75 -22.18 12.70
CA GLN A 122 -1.66 -22.05 11.70
C GLN A 122 -1.94 -20.93 10.69
N GLY A 123 -3.02 -20.17 10.87
CA GLY A 123 -3.51 -19.22 9.89
C GLY A 123 -4.32 -19.89 8.76
N TRP A 124 -4.71 -19.14 7.77
CA TRP A 124 -5.55 -19.60 6.65
C TRP A 124 -5.11 -19.02 5.32
N SER A 125 -5.46 -19.72 4.23
CA SER A 125 -5.32 -19.15 2.89
C SER A 125 -6.28 -17.98 2.74
N CYS A 126 -5.77 -16.84 2.32
CA CYS A 126 -6.56 -15.63 2.10
C CYS A 126 -6.12 -14.96 0.79
N PHE A 127 -7.05 -14.26 0.14
CA PHE A 127 -6.82 -13.57 -1.12
C PHE A 127 -7.62 -12.26 -1.11
N GLY A 128 -6.96 -11.15 -1.31
CA GLY A 128 -7.54 -9.81 -1.40
C GLY A 128 -8.07 -9.22 -0.10
N ALA A 129 -8.51 -10.04 0.83
CA ALA A 129 -9.11 -9.62 2.10
C ALA A 129 -8.63 -10.49 3.27
N PRO A 130 -8.52 -9.94 4.49
CA PRO A 130 -8.09 -10.69 5.67
C PRO A 130 -9.15 -11.65 6.20
N LEU A 131 -10.43 -11.37 5.94
CA LEU A 131 -11.58 -12.18 6.34
C LEU A 131 -12.34 -12.70 5.11
N ASN A 132 -13.44 -13.41 5.33
CA ASN A 132 -14.26 -13.88 4.22
C ASN A 132 -14.85 -12.70 3.44
N PRO A 133 -14.65 -12.64 2.11
CA PRO A 133 -15.20 -11.56 1.31
C PRO A 133 -16.73 -11.65 1.27
N THR A 134 -17.38 -10.51 1.52
CA THR A 134 -18.85 -10.39 1.51
C THR A 134 -19.41 -10.07 0.13
N GLY A 135 -18.58 -10.06 -0.91
CA GLY A 135 -18.96 -9.64 -2.27
C GLY A 135 -18.90 -8.14 -2.48
N THR A 136 -18.47 -7.37 -1.48
CA THR A 136 -18.13 -5.95 -1.58
C THR A 136 -16.62 -5.76 -1.49
N PHE A 137 -16.11 -4.66 -2.04
CA PHE A 137 -14.68 -4.33 -1.89
C PHE A 137 -14.36 -4.09 -0.40
N ASP A 138 -13.32 -4.76 0.11
CA ASP A 138 -12.98 -4.72 1.54
C ASP A 138 -12.35 -3.39 1.94
N ASN A 139 -12.99 -2.71 2.89
CA ASN A 139 -12.50 -1.48 3.51
C ASN A 139 -11.83 -1.72 4.87
N THR A 140 -11.36 -2.93 5.16
CA THR A 140 -10.62 -3.21 6.40
C THR A 140 -9.45 -2.23 6.55
N THR A 141 -9.29 -1.67 7.74
CA THR A 141 -8.23 -0.71 8.05
C THR A 141 -6.85 -1.36 7.94
N TRP A 142 -6.00 -0.78 7.09
CA TRP A 142 -4.59 -1.18 6.98
C TRP A 142 -3.76 -0.48 8.05
N LEU A 143 -3.06 -1.25 8.86
CA LEU A 143 -2.09 -0.75 9.82
C LEU A 143 -0.71 -0.50 9.21
N GLY A 144 -0.48 -1.05 8.01
CA GLY A 144 0.74 -0.89 7.24
C GLY A 144 1.01 -2.08 6.32
N GLY A 145 2.14 -2.01 5.65
CA GLY A 145 2.61 -3.05 4.74
C GLY A 145 4.11 -3.01 4.55
N TRP A 146 4.62 -3.97 3.79
CA TRP A 146 6.02 -4.05 3.39
C TRP A 146 6.12 -4.73 2.02
N ALA A 147 7.01 -4.23 1.18
CA ALA A 147 7.44 -4.85 -0.07
C ALA A 147 8.97 -5.04 -0.05
N PRO A 148 9.57 -5.83 -0.96
CA PRO A 148 11.01 -6.05 -1.01
C PRO A 148 11.79 -4.74 -1.01
N GLY A 149 12.74 -4.62 -0.08
CA GLY A 149 13.49 -3.39 0.12
C GLY A 149 14.11 -3.30 1.51
N PRO A 150 14.55 -2.14 1.94
CA PRO A 150 15.08 -1.95 3.29
C PRO A 150 13.99 -2.15 4.34
N ILE A 151 14.38 -2.67 5.51
CA ILE A 151 13.50 -2.71 6.68
C ILE A 151 13.49 -1.31 7.30
N VAL A 152 12.40 -0.59 7.11
CA VAL A 152 12.23 0.77 7.64
C VAL A 152 10.99 0.85 8.52
N SER A 153 10.99 1.81 9.44
CA SER A 153 9.80 2.15 10.22
C SER A 153 8.98 3.17 9.44
N HIS A 154 7.72 2.83 9.20
CA HIS A 154 6.76 3.72 8.57
C HIS A 154 5.97 4.43 9.69
N ALA A 155 6.25 5.72 9.87
CA ALA A 155 5.50 6.56 10.80
C ALA A 155 4.26 7.14 10.09
N THR A 156 3.17 7.32 10.84
CA THR A 156 2.02 8.11 10.38
C THR A 156 2.42 9.58 10.20
N PRO A 157 1.73 10.34 9.34
CA PRO A 157 1.94 11.79 9.25
C PRO A 157 1.89 12.45 10.63
N ALA A 158 2.67 13.52 10.80
CA ALA A 158 2.75 14.22 12.09
C ALA A 158 1.36 14.71 12.56
N GLY A 159 1.01 14.44 13.81
CA GLY A 159 -0.28 14.81 14.38
C GLY A 159 -1.41 13.82 14.07
N THR A 160 -1.11 12.67 13.46
CA THR A 160 -2.11 11.63 13.15
C THR A 160 -1.79 10.29 13.80
N GLY A 161 -2.81 9.43 13.94
CA GLY A 161 -2.68 8.04 14.39
C GLY A 161 -3.79 7.19 13.81
N ILE A 162 -3.55 5.88 13.71
CA ILE A 162 -4.58 4.91 13.31
C ILE A 162 -5.19 4.31 14.58
N SER A 163 -6.51 4.46 14.74
CA SER A 163 -7.21 3.98 15.92
C SER A 163 -7.14 2.46 16.05
N MET A 164 -6.75 1.98 17.23
CA MET A 164 -6.70 0.56 17.61
C MET A 164 -7.50 0.35 18.91
N PRO A 165 -8.80 0.04 18.82
CA PRO A 165 -9.65 -0.21 19.99
C PRO A 165 -9.14 -1.35 20.87
N ALA A 166 -9.40 -1.28 22.18
CA ALA A 166 -9.09 -2.35 23.11
C ALA A 166 -9.73 -3.68 22.65
N GLY A 167 -8.98 -4.78 22.74
CA GLY A 167 -9.43 -6.10 22.31
C GLY A 167 -9.37 -6.35 20.80
N SER A 168 -8.91 -5.39 20.00
CA SER A 168 -8.64 -5.63 18.58
C SER A 168 -7.52 -6.64 18.39
N LEU A 169 -7.60 -7.41 17.32
CA LEU A 169 -6.53 -8.28 16.82
C LEU A 169 -5.93 -7.71 15.53
N VAL A 170 -4.90 -8.36 15.04
CA VAL A 170 -4.28 -8.02 13.75
C VAL A 170 -4.24 -9.28 12.90
N VAL A 171 -4.62 -9.15 11.63
CA VAL A 171 -4.32 -10.16 10.62
C VAL A 171 -3.11 -9.72 9.84
N MET A 172 -2.10 -10.56 9.81
CA MET A 172 -0.90 -10.38 9.00
C MET A 172 -1.02 -11.26 7.76
N GLN A 173 -1.33 -10.66 6.61
CA GLN A 173 -1.34 -11.33 5.30
C GLN A 173 0.07 -11.28 4.74
N ILE A 174 0.61 -12.42 4.38
CA ILE A 174 1.90 -12.53 3.71
C ILE A 174 1.70 -13.18 2.35
N HIS A 175 2.20 -12.50 1.33
CA HIS A 175 2.39 -13.05 0.00
C HIS A 175 3.80 -13.63 -0.08
N TYR A 176 3.87 -14.92 -0.30
CA TYR A 176 5.10 -15.64 -0.59
C TYR A 176 5.24 -15.86 -2.10
N ASN A 177 6.42 -15.61 -2.64
CA ASN A 177 6.78 -16.02 -3.99
C ASN A 177 7.90 -17.08 -3.89
N LEU A 178 7.59 -18.31 -4.29
CA LEU A 178 8.45 -19.47 -4.08
C LEU A 178 9.44 -19.73 -5.23
N LEU A 179 9.69 -18.75 -6.09
CA LEU A 179 10.69 -18.87 -7.16
C LEU A 179 12.13 -19.00 -6.61
N ALA A 180 12.41 -18.39 -5.46
CA ALA A 180 13.73 -18.38 -4.84
C ALA A 180 13.95 -19.54 -3.85
N GLY A 181 12.86 -20.15 -3.33
CA GLY A 181 12.96 -21.22 -2.35
C GLY A 181 11.65 -21.48 -1.63
N THR A 182 11.70 -22.37 -0.63
CA THR A 182 10.56 -22.77 0.20
C THR A 182 10.95 -22.79 1.68
N ALA A 183 11.83 -21.87 2.11
CA ALA A 183 12.25 -21.80 3.50
C ALA A 183 11.06 -21.49 4.41
N PRO A 184 10.99 -22.11 5.60
CA PRO A 184 9.99 -21.75 6.59
C PRO A 184 10.14 -20.30 7.03
N ASP A 185 9.02 -19.58 7.11
CA ASP A 185 8.96 -18.17 7.49
C ASP A 185 8.43 -17.98 8.91
N GLN A 186 9.00 -17.04 9.64
CA GLN A 186 8.50 -16.53 10.91
C GLN A 186 8.59 -15.01 10.95
N SER A 187 7.96 -14.37 9.98
CA SER A 187 7.86 -12.92 9.90
C SER A 187 7.14 -12.33 11.11
N ARG A 188 7.48 -11.09 11.45
CA ARG A 188 6.92 -10.35 12.59
C ARG A 188 6.59 -8.92 12.23
N ILE A 189 5.68 -8.32 12.98
CA ILE A 189 5.41 -6.88 12.94
C ILE A 189 5.84 -6.24 14.26
N LYS A 190 6.46 -5.08 14.14
CA LYS A 190 6.73 -4.18 15.27
C LYS A 190 5.85 -2.95 15.11
N ILE A 191 5.04 -2.65 16.10
CA ILE A 191 4.20 -1.44 16.14
C ILE A 191 4.63 -0.54 17.28
N THR A 192 4.48 0.77 17.07
CA THR A 192 4.61 1.78 18.11
C THR A 192 3.25 2.45 18.26
N THR A 193 2.72 2.46 19.47
CA THR A 193 1.41 3.01 19.78
C THR A 193 1.48 3.98 20.96
N VAL A 194 0.57 4.94 20.99
CA VAL A 194 0.33 5.84 22.14
C VAL A 194 -1.07 5.60 22.69
N ALA A 195 -1.33 6.01 23.94
CA ALA A 195 -2.68 5.94 24.50
C ALA A 195 -3.59 6.94 23.77
N THR A 196 -4.81 6.54 23.38
CA THR A 196 -5.78 7.44 22.76
C THR A 196 -6.16 8.60 23.70
N ALA A 197 -6.32 8.29 25.00
CA ALA A 197 -6.61 9.32 25.99
C ALA A 197 -5.47 10.33 26.12
N GLY A 198 -5.73 11.59 25.75
CA GLY A 198 -4.77 12.69 25.82
C GLY A 198 -3.77 12.78 24.66
N SER A 199 -3.91 11.93 23.63
CA SER A 199 -3.03 11.97 22.46
C SER A 199 -3.25 13.21 21.58
N HIS A 200 -4.51 13.67 21.47
CA HIS A 200 -4.93 14.73 20.54
C HIS A 200 -4.53 14.49 19.08
N LEU A 201 -4.33 13.22 18.70
CA LEU A 201 -4.05 12.85 17.32
C LEU A 201 -5.36 12.85 16.52
N GLN A 202 -5.27 13.29 15.26
CA GLN A 202 -6.35 13.09 14.30
C GLN A 202 -6.34 11.63 13.82
N GLU A 203 -7.52 11.04 13.68
CA GLU A 203 -7.63 9.68 13.14
C GLU A 203 -7.24 9.67 11.68
N LEU A 204 -6.17 8.93 11.37
CA LEU A 204 -5.74 8.64 10.00
C LEU A 204 -6.49 7.43 9.49
N ASP A 205 -7.16 7.60 8.38
CA ASP A 205 -7.80 6.52 7.64
C ASP A 205 -7.28 6.48 6.19
N ALA A 206 -7.60 5.42 5.46
CA ALA A 206 -7.20 5.28 4.08
C ALA A 206 -8.28 4.58 3.26
N THR A 207 -8.63 5.19 2.14
CA THR A 207 -9.57 4.63 1.17
C THR A 207 -8.80 4.02 0.00
N LYS A 208 -9.19 2.81 -0.39
CA LYS A 208 -8.64 2.09 -1.52
C LYS A 208 -9.51 2.35 -2.76
N TYR A 209 -8.93 2.95 -3.75
CA TYR A 209 -9.55 3.22 -5.04
C TYR A 209 -8.92 2.31 -6.08
N VAL A 210 -9.73 1.57 -6.84
CA VAL A 210 -9.25 0.56 -7.79
C VAL A 210 -9.82 0.79 -9.18
N ALA A 211 -9.08 0.36 -10.19
CA ALA A 211 -9.60 0.15 -11.54
C ALA A 211 -9.29 -1.29 -11.97
N PRO A 212 -10.24 -2.03 -12.55
CA PRO A 212 -9.97 -3.40 -12.96
C PRO A 212 -8.99 -3.44 -14.13
N PRO A 213 -7.83 -4.11 -14.00
CA PRO A 213 -7.00 -4.44 -15.14
C PRO A 213 -7.75 -5.37 -16.09
N ASP A 214 -7.66 -5.13 -17.38
CA ASP A 214 -8.33 -5.90 -18.41
C ASP A 214 -7.42 -5.95 -19.65
N LEU A 215 -6.41 -6.84 -19.60
CA LEU A 215 -5.27 -6.83 -20.50
C LEU A 215 -5.30 -8.06 -21.42
N PRO A 216 -5.72 -7.90 -22.68
CA PRO A 216 -5.69 -8.99 -23.64
C PRO A 216 -4.25 -9.45 -23.94
N CYS A 217 -4.10 -10.69 -24.42
CA CYS A 217 -2.83 -11.13 -24.97
C CYS A 217 -2.38 -10.17 -26.09
N PRO A 218 -1.08 -9.82 -26.16
CA PRO A 218 -0.55 -8.99 -27.24
C PRO A 218 -0.82 -9.59 -28.62
N ALA A 219 -0.87 -8.77 -29.66
CA ALA A 219 -1.07 -9.21 -31.03
C ALA A 219 -0.02 -10.28 -31.42
N GLY A 220 -0.49 -11.38 -31.97
CA GLY A 220 0.35 -12.52 -32.36
C GLY A 220 0.67 -13.51 -31.22
N VAL A 221 0.34 -13.19 -29.98
CA VAL A 221 0.46 -14.11 -28.85
C VAL A 221 -0.84 -14.88 -28.67
N THR A 222 -0.75 -16.21 -28.65
CA THR A 222 -1.91 -17.12 -28.55
C THR A 222 -1.71 -18.14 -27.43
N GLY A 223 -2.80 -18.64 -26.89
CA GLY A 223 -2.81 -19.69 -25.88
C GLY A 223 -4.20 -19.88 -25.27
N PRO A 224 -4.44 -21.01 -24.59
CA PRO A 224 -5.75 -21.29 -24.00
C PRO A 224 -6.20 -20.22 -23.00
N LEU A 225 -5.26 -19.64 -22.26
CA LEU A 225 -5.54 -18.60 -21.25
C LEU A 225 -5.59 -17.19 -21.86
N CYS A 226 -5.45 -17.00 -23.18
CA CYS A 226 -5.73 -15.73 -23.84
C CYS A 226 -7.24 -15.45 -23.97
N ASP A 227 -8.09 -16.47 -23.74
CA ASP A 227 -9.50 -16.27 -23.49
C ASP A 227 -9.70 -15.72 -22.05
N ARG A 228 -10.46 -14.63 -21.92
CA ARG A 228 -10.66 -13.95 -20.65
C ARG A 228 -11.30 -14.85 -19.59
N GLN A 229 -12.35 -15.60 -19.97
CA GLN A 229 -13.04 -16.48 -19.01
C GLN A 229 -12.16 -17.67 -18.61
N ALA A 230 -11.38 -18.23 -19.54
CA ALA A 230 -10.42 -19.28 -19.22
C ALA A 230 -9.34 -18.77 -18.25
N SER A 231 -8.88 -17.54 -18.41
CA SER A 231 -7.92 -16.94 -17.47
C SER A 231 -8.52 -16.68 -16.09
N ILE A 232 -9.77 -16.23 -15.99
CA ILE A 232 -10.48 -16.10 -14.72
C ILE A 232 -10.65 -17.47 -14.03
N ASN A 233 -11.01 -18.51 -14.78
CA ASN A 233 -11.12 -19.86 -14.24
C ASN A 233 -9.77 -20.38 -13.71
N ASP A 234 -8.67 -20.06 -14.41
CA ASP A 234 -7.31 -20.36 -13.96
C ASP A 234 -6.94 -19.60 -12.68
N LEU A 235 -7.29 -18.32 -12.59
CA LEU A 235 -7.11 -17.52 -11.37
C LEU A 235 -7.83 -18.17 -10.17
N VAL A 236 -9.09 -18.54 -10.35
CA VAL A 236 -9.88 -19.25 -9.33
C VAL A 236 -9.25 -20.60 -8.95
N ALA A 237 -8.74 -21.36 -9.92
CA ALA A 237 -8.07 -22.62 -9.65
C ALA A 237 -6.77 -22.46 -8.85
N ARG A 238 -6.04 -21.34 -9.04
CA ARG A 238 -4.80 -21.02 -8.32
C ARG A 238 -5.03 -20.47 -6.92
N THR A 239 -6.07 -19.66 -6.73
CA THR A 239 -6.21 -18.80 -5.53
C THR A 239 -7.51 -19.04 -4.74
N GLY A 240 -8.43 -19.81 -5.30
CA GLY A 240 -9.73 -20.10 -4.67
C GLY A 240 -10.88 -19.26 -5.22
N PRO A 241 -12.14 -19.60 -4.88
CA PRO A 241 -13.34 -18.97 -5.43
C PRO A 241 -13.49 -17.50 -5.05
N GLN A 242 -12.85 -17.05 -3.98
CA GLN A 242 -12.85 -15.66 -3.51
C GLN A 242 -12.31 -14.69 -4.57
N ALA A 243 -11.38 -15.16 -5.42
CA ALA A 243 -10.84 -14.34 -6.51
C ALA A 243 -11.92 -13.87 -7.49
N ALA A 244 -12.86 -14.74 -7.87
CA ALA A 244 -13.96 -14.36 -8.75
C ALA A 244 -14.93 -13.38 -8.06
N VAL A 245 -15.17 -13.55 -6.74
CA VAL A 245 -16.01 -12.64 -5.96
C VAL A 245 -15.40 -11.25 -5.93
N LEU A 246 -14.10 -11.16 -5.65
CA LEU A 246 -13.38 -9.88 -5.61
C LEU A 246 -13.34 -9.21 -7.00
N LEU A 247 -13.02 -9.97 -8.06
CA LEU A 247 -13.01 -9.44 -9.43
C LEU A 247 -14.37 -8.85 -9.81
N ASN A 248 -15.46 -9.60 -9.57
CA ASN A 248 -16.82 -9.13 -9.84
C ASN A 248 -17.17 -7.86 -9.02
N ALA A 249 -16.74 -7.78 -7.77
CA ALA A 249 -16.96 -6.61 -6.93
C ALA A 249 -16.25 -5.37 -7.50
N ILE A 250 -14.97 -5.50 -7.89
CA ILE A 250 -14.19 -4.42 -8.49
C ILE A 250 -14.81 -3.96 -9.83
N GLU A 251 -15.18 -4.89 -10.69
CA GLU A 251 -15.83 -4.58 -11.97
C GLU A 251 -17.19 -3.90 -11.76
N SER A 252 -17.97 -4.34 -10.78
CA SER A 252 -19.28 -3.76 -10.45
C SER A 252 -19.17 -2.32 -9.98
N VAL A 253 -18.21 -1.98 -9.15
CA VAL A 253 -17.99 -0.61 -8.67
C VAL A 253 -17.62 0.33 -9.81
N CYS A 254 -16.86 -0.15 -10.78
CA CYS A 254 -16.43 0.61 -11.95
C CYS A 254 -17.40 0.56 -13.13
N SER A 255 -18.48 -0.22 -13.07
CA SER A 255 -19.42 -0.45 -14.19
C SER A 255 -20.39 0.70 -14.48
N GLY A 256 -20.36 1.78 -13.69
CA GLY A 256 -21.14 3.01 -13.93
C GLY A 256 -20.56 3.86 -15.07
N ASP A 257 -20.77 5.17 -15.01
CA ASP A 257 -20.37 6.15 -16.06
C ASP A 257 -18.86 6.21 -16.36
N HIS A 258 -18.03 5.39 -15.70
CA HIS A 258 -16.59 5.61 -15.58
C HIS A 258 -15.72 4.40 -15.86
N TYR A 259 -16.29 3.21 -16.07
CA TYR A 259 -15.55 2.04 -16.53
C TYR A 259 -15.79 1.84 -18.02
N SER A 260 -14.75 1.99 -18.80
CA SER A 260 -14.74 1.47 -20.16
C SER A 260 -14.41 -0.03 -20.06
N ALA A 261 -15.40 -0.89 -20.31
CA ALA A 261 -15.17 -2.33 -20.52
C ALA A 261 -14.23 -2.61 -21.70
N ASN A 262 -13.84 -1.56 -22.43
CA ASN A 262 -12.83 -1.56 -23.47
C ASN A 262 -11.68 -0.68 -22.94
N PRO A 263 -10.58 -1.26 -22.47
CA PRO A 263 -9.40 -0.51 -22.08
C PRO A 263 -8.91 0.32 -23.26
N GLU A 264 -8.40 1.51 -22.97
CA GLU A 264 -7.78 2.35 -24.01
C GLU A 264 -6.47 1.70 -24.46
N VAL A 265 -6.37 1.38 -25.77
CA VAL A 265 -5.18 0.77 -26.36
C VAL A 265 -4.45 1.80 -27.22
N THR A 266 -3.23 2.15 -26.81
CA THR A 266 -2.34 3.06 -27.58
C THR A 266 -1.04 2.32 -27.92
N GLY A 267 -0.92 1.88 -29.16
CA GLY A 267 0.19 1.02 -29.59
C GLY A 267 0.19 -0.33 -28.87
N ARG A 268 1.21 -0.59 -28.04
CA ARG A 268 1.29 -1.79 -27.21
C ARG A 268 0.77 -1.57 -25.76
N LEU A 269 0.48 -0.33 -25.41
CA LEU A 269 0.05 0.02 -24.07
C LEU A 269 -1.47 -0.09 -23.92
N VAL A 270 -1.88 -0.50 -22.74
CA VAL A 270 -3.28 -0.67 -22.34
C VAL A 270 -3.53 0.17 -21.09
N THR A 271 -4.51 1.08 -21.12
CA THR A 271 -4.85 1.91 -19.96
C THR A 271 -6.24 1.55 -19.45
N THR A 272 -6.34 1.36 -18.14
CA THR A 272 -7.61 1.21 -17.43
C THR A 272 -7.83 2.37 -16.48
N THR A 273 -9.06 2.83 -16.34
CA THR A 273 -9.42 3.98 -15.50
C THR A 273 -10.73 3.71 -14.79
N CYS A 274 -10.81 4.09 -13.52
CA CYS A 274 -12.05 4.09 -12.75
C CYS A 274 -12.20 5.40 -11.96
N ARG A 275 -13.43 5.85 -11.75
CA ARG A 275 -13.77 7.02 -10.95
C ARG A 275 -14.71 6.63 -9.82
N TRP A 276 -14.33 6.98 -8.61
CA TRP A 276 -15.07 6.71 -7.39
C TRP A 276 -15.67 8.00 -6.86
N THR A 277 -16.92 7.95 -6.43
CA THR A 277 -17.56 9.11 -5.79
C THR A 277 -17.15 9.19 -4.33
N VAL A 278 -16.69 10.36 -3.91
CA VAL A 278 -16.46 10.70 -2.51
C VAL A 278 -17.80 10.94 -1.84
N ASP A 279 -18.03 10.42 -0.66
CA ASP A 279 -19.30 10.48 0.06
C ASP A 279 -19.25 11.33 1.34
N LYS A 280 -18.07 11.76 1.77
CA LYS A 280 -17.83 12.58 2.97
C LYS A 280 -16.72 13.59 2.76
N ASP A 281 -16.60 14.55 3.68
CA ASP A 281 -15.48 15.48 3.70
C ASP A 281 -14.21 14.79 4.20
N GLU A 282 -13.12 14.89 3.42
CA GLU A 282 -11.84 14.26 3.68
C GLU A 282 -10.71 15.26 3.43
N HIS A 283 -9.88 15.53 4.45
CA HIS A 283 -8.61 16.22 4.25
C HIS A 283 -7.56 15.21 3.78
N ILE A 284 -7.22 15.24 2.51
CA ILE A 284 -6.32 14.29 1.90
C ILE A 284 -4.87 14.64 2.25
N LEU A 285 -4.16 13.68 2.82
CA LEU A 285 -2.76 13.84 3.24
C LEU A 285 -1.77 13.28 2.22
N GLY A 286 -2.17 12.24 1.46
CA GLY A 286 -1.29 11.63 0.48
C GLY A 286 -1.95 10.47 -0.27
N ALA A 287 -1.23 9.94 -1.24
CA ALA A 287 -1.66 8.77 -2.01
C ALA A 287 -0.49 7.83 -2.31
N THR A 288 -0.79 6.54 -2.39
CA THR A 288 0.17 5.48 -2.68
C THR A 288 -0.31 4.68 -3.89
N PRO A 289 0.34 4.82 -5.05
CA PRO A 289 0.09 4.02 -6.23
C PRO A 289 0.59 2.58 -6.09
N HIS A 290 -0.16 1.61 -6.64
CA HIS A 290 0.24 0.21 -6.65
C HIS A 290 -0.23 -0.53 -7.90
N MET A 291 0.72 -1.11 -8.60
CA MET A 291 0.56 -2.02 -9.75
C MET A 291 1.48 -3.23 -9.59
N HIS A 292 1.41 -4.19 -10.53
CA HIS A 292 2.35 -5.29 -10.61
C HIS A 292 3.38 -5.13 -11.76
N LEU A 293 3.88 -6.26 -12.26
CA LEU A 293 5.04 -6.32 -13.14
C LEU A 293 4.81 -5.74 -14.56
N LEU A 294 3.57 -5.65 -15.01
CA LEU A 294 3.25 -5.09 -16.34
C LEU A 294 3.00 -3.57 -16.28
N GLY A 295 2.98 -2.99 -15.08
CA GLY A 295 2.75 -1.57 -14.83
C GLY A 295 3.79 -0.68 -15.50
N GLN A 296 3.32 0.40 -16.16
CA GLN A 296 4.15 1.42 -16.80
C GLN A 296 3.99 2.79 -16.13
N SER A 297 2.77 3.18 -15.85
CA SER A 297 2.47 4.45 -15.16
C SER A 297 1.16 4.35 -14.42
N GLU A 298 1.05 5.12 -13.33
CA GLU A 298 -0.20 5.26 -12.58
C GLU A 298 -0.42 6.72 -12.19
N GLU A 299 -1.68 7.15 -12.29
CA GLU A 299 -2.13 8.46 -11.81
C GLU A 299 -3.33 8.28 -10.88
N ILE A 300 -3.27 8.98 -9.73
CA ILE A 300 -4.38 9.14 -8.79
C ILE A 300 -4.70 10.64 -8.75
N ALA A 301 -5.95 11.01 -9.04
CA ALA A 301 -6.37 12.39 -9.11
C ALA A 301 -7.72 12.63 -8.44
N LEU A 302 -7.85 13.78 -7.77
CA LEU A 302 -9.12 14.29 -7.25
C LEU A 302 -9.73 15.21 -8.30
N ILE A 303 -11.01 15.00 -8.61
CA ILE A 303 -11.79 15.79 -9.56
C ILE A 303 -12.91 16.50 -8.80
N HIS A 304 -12.83 17.83 -8.74
CA HIS A 304 -13.85 18.72 -8.18
C HIS A 304 -14.45 19.57 -9.31
N GLY A 305 -15.67 19.28 -9.74
CA GLY A 305 -16.29 19.93 -10.89
C GLY A 305 -15.43 19.76 -12.16
N SER A 306 -14.87 20.86 -12.66
CA SER A 306 -13.97 20.88 -13.82
C SER A 306 -12.47 20.92 -13.44
N THR A 307 -12.15 20.96 -12.16
CA THR A 307 -10.78 21.05 -11.65
C THR A 307 -10.25 19.66 -11.32
N THR A 308 -9.07 19.34 -11.80
CA THR A 308 -8.36 18.11 -11.48
C THR A 308 -7.11 18.43 -10.67
N THR A 309 -6.96 17.78 -9.52
CA THR A 309 -5.78 17.86 -8.65
C THR A 309 -5.09 16.51 -8.63
N THR A 310 -3.86 16.43 -9.13
CA THR A 310 -3.06 15.21 -9.06
C THR A 310 -2.63 14.95 -7.60
N LEU A 311 -3.02 13.81 -7.05
CA LEU A 311 -2.63 13.34 -5.72
C LEU A 311 -1.32 12.55 -5.78
N ALA A 312 -1.16 11.71 -6.80
CA ALA A 312 0.07 11.00 -7.11
C ALA A 312 0.16 10.75 -8.62
N HIS A 313 1.38 10.84 -9.17
CA HIS A 313 1.65 10.46 -10.57
C HIS A 313 3.01 9.78 -10.66
N VAL A 314 3.02 8.56 -11.17
CA VAL A 314 4.21 7.75 -11.42
C VAL A 314 4.31 7.54 -12.92
N ALA A 315 5.17 8.31 -13.58
CA ALA A 315 5.36 8.25 -15.05
C ALA A 315 6.14 7.01 -15.50
N HIS A 316 6.96 6.43 -14.61
CA HIS A 316 7.75 5.23 -14.85
C HIS A 316 7.63 4.33 -13.62
N TYR A 317 6.63 3.46 -13.64
CA TYR A 317 6.35 2.60 -12.50
C TYR A 317 7.48 1.58 -12.27
N ASN A 318 7.87 1.41 -11.02
CA ASN A 318 8.83 0.42 -10.58
C ASN A 318 8.21 -0.44 -9.48
N PHE A 319 7.99 -1.71 -9.78
CA PHE A 319 7.39 -2.67 -8.86
C PHE A 319 8.17 -2.83 -7.55
N ASP A 320 9.50 -2.74 -7.59
CA ASP A 320 10.38 -2.85 -6.42
C ASP A 320 10.63 -1.51 -5.70
N GLY A 321 10.05 -0.41 -6.16
CA GLY A 321 10.30 0.94 -5.67
C GLY A 321 9.04 1.74 -5.34
N GLN A 322 8.03 1.11 -4.75
CA GLN A 322 6.75 1.74 -4.45
C GLN A 322 6.88 2.71 -3.27
N ILE A 323 6.40 3.93 -3.44
CA ILE A 323 6.45 4.99 -2.43
C ILE A 323 5.11 5.73 -2.32
N SER A 324 4.87 6.32 -1.16
CA SER A 324 3.74 7.23 -0.94
C SER A 324 4.12 8.66 -1.33
N TYR A 325 3.18 9.38 -1.90
CA TYR A 325 3.29 10.78 -2.30
C TYR A 325 2.43 11.65 -1.38
N ALA A 326 3.00 12.73 -0.86
CA ALA A 326 2.22 13.72 -0.12
C ALA A 326 1.28 14.44 -1.08
N ALA A 327 0.02 14.61 -0.70
CA ALA A 327 -0.92 15.44 -1.46
C ALA A 327 -0.49 16.91 -1.44
N PRO A 328 -0.90 17.73 -2.43
CA PRO A 328 -0.75 19.17 -2.32
C PRO A 328 -1.35 19.69 -1.02
N LYS A 329 -0.74 20.72 -0.44
CA LYS A 329 -1.18 21.26 0.85
C LYS A 329 -2.65 21.69 0.78
N ASP A 330 -3.38 21.45 1.88
CA ASP A 330 -4.78 21.83 2.03
C ASP A 330 -5.70 21.24 0.93
N THR A 331 -5.45 19.98 0.53
CA THR A 331 -6.29 19.25 -0.41
C THR A 331 -7.49 18.65 0.31
N TRP A 332 -8.68 19.09 -0.08
CA TRP A 332 -9.95 18.61 0.45
C TRP A 332 -10.77 17.93 -0.64
N ALA A 333 -11.32 16.78 -0.31
CA ALA A 333 -12.38 16.14 -1.08
C ALA A 333 -13.72 16.31 -0.37
N HIS A 334 -14.78 16.54 -1.14
CA HIS A 334 -16.13 16.80 -0.65
C HIS A 334 -17.14 15.80 -1.24
N PRO A 335 -18.28 15.57 -0.60
CA PRO A 335 -19.33 14.73 -1.17
C PRO A 335 -19.69 15.11 -2.60
N GLY A 336 -19.62 14.14 -3.51
CA GLY A 336 -19.86 14.33 -4.94
C GLY A 336 -18.59 14.50 -5.79
N ASP A 337 -17.46 14.82 -5.20
CA ASP A 337 -16.17 14.79 -5.89
C ASP A 337 -15.84 13.37 -6.38
N LYS A 338 -14.87 13.27 -7.27
CA LYS A 338 -14.40 11.97 -7.78
C LYS A 338 -12.93 11.77 -7.51
N VAL A 339 -12.57 10.59 -7.02
CA VAL A 339 -11.20 10.12 -7.08
C VAL A 339 -11.06 9.22 -8.29
N GLN A 340 -10.16 9.59 -9.21
CA GLN A 340 -9.85 8.81 -10.41
C GLN A 340 -8.53 8.08 -10.20
N VAL A 341 -8.51 6.79 -10.55
CA VAL A 341 -7.30 5.97 -10.65
C VAL A 341 -7.17 5.50 -12.09
N SER A 342 -5.99 5.73 -12.69
CA SER A 342 -5.67 5.35 -14.06
C SER A 342 -4.33 4.63 -14.10
N CYS A 343 -4.31 3.43 -14.63
CA CYS A 343 -3.11 2.60 -14.75
C CYS A 343 -2.85 2.24 -16.21
N THR A 344 -1.63 2.45 -16.65
CA THR A 344 -1.16 2.07 -17.98
C THR A 344 -0.20 0.89 -17.87
N TYR A 345 -0.39 -0.12 -18.70
CA TYR A 345 0.36 -1.37 -18.71
C TYR A 345 1.00 -1.62 -20.06
N ASP A 346 2.05 -2.43 -20.04
CA ASP A 346 2.64 -3.05 -21.24
C ASP A 346 2.50 -4.58 -21.18
N PRO A 347 1.46 -5.15 -21.79
CA PRO A 347 1.26 -6.61 -21.78
C PRO A 347 2.38 -7.40 -22.43
N THR A 348 3.24 -6.78 -23.28
CA THR A 348 4.37 -7.47 -23.93
C THR A 348 5.46 -7.87 -22.95
N LEU A 349 5.56 -7.17 -21.80
CA LEU A 349 6.49 -7.49 -20.72
C LEU A 349 6.32 -8.93 -20.19
N ARG A 350 5.12 -9.51 -20.36
CA ARG A 350 4.90 -10.90 -19.97
C ARG A 350 5.80 -11.90 -20.72
N GLN A 351 6.17 -11.61 -21.96
CA GLN A 351 7.10 -12.42 -22.75
C GLN A 351 8.57 -12.03 -22.54
N GLU A 352 8.82 -10.83 -22.04
CA GLU A 352 10.16 -10.27 -21.89
C GLU A 352 10.75 -10.55 -20.49
N LEU A 353 9.94 -10.40 -19.43
CA LEU A 353 10.39 -10.52 -18.04
C LEU A 353 10.77 -11.97 -17.70
N PRO A 354 11.96 -12.21 -17.12
CA PRO A 354 12.43 -13.55 -16.76
C PRO A 354 11.47 -14.31 -15.83
N SER A 355 10.77 -13.60 -14.95
CA SER A 355 9.79 -14.14 -14.00
C SER A 355 8.48 -14.59 -14.68
N LEU A 356 8.09 -13.96 -15.80
CA LEU A 356 6.81 -14.19 -16.45
C LEU A 356 6.89 -15.01 -17.74
N ARG A 357 7.98 -14.89 -18.52
CA ARG A 357 8.12 -15.49 -19.86
C ARG A 357 8.05 -17.03 -19.91
N LYS A 358 8.20 -17.68 -18.75
CA LYS A 358 8.09 -19.16 -18.62
C LYS A 358 6.66 -19.59 -18.27
N LEU A 359 5.79 -18.66 -17.89
CA LEU A 359 4.40 -18.93 -17.58
C LEU A 359 3.57 -18.93 -18.86
N PRO A 360 2.41 -19.62 -18.88
CA PRO A 360 1.50 -19.58 -20.02
C PRO A 360 1.11 -18.14 -20.40
N ALA A 361 1.00 -17.88 -21.71
CA ALA A 361 0.37 -16.64 -22.18
C ALA A 361 -1.07 -16.60 -21.69
N ARG A 362 -1.50 -15.44 -21.18
CA ARG A 362 -2.85 -15.26 -20.62
C ARG A 362 -3.40 -13.86 -20.80
N TYR A 363 -4.70 -13.77 -20.84
CA TYR A 363 -5.43 -12.54 -20.53
C TYR A 363 -5.18 -12.19 -19.06
N VAL A 364 -4.79 -10.95 -18.74
CA VAL A 364 -4.48 -10.56 -17.36
C VAL A 364 -5.61 -9.71 -16.80
N THR A 365 -6.16 -10.16 -15.69
CA THR A 365 -7.19 -9.47 -14.91
C THR A 365 -6.67 -9.12 -13.53
N TRP A 366 -7.51 -8.50 -12.70
CA TRP A 366 -7.18 -8.28 -11.30
C TRP A 366 -6.81 -9.59 -10.59
N GLY A 367 -5.74 -9.55 -9.85
CA GLY A 367 -5.31 -10.64 -8.99
C GLY A 367 -4.13 -10.23 -8.13
N ASP A 368 -4.01 -10.83 -6.93
CA ASP A 368 -2.96 -10.51 -5.98
C ASP A 368 -1.60 -11.06 -6.40
N GLY A 369 -1.56 -12.10 -7.26
CA GLY A 369 -0.30 -12.71 -7.71
C GLY A 369 0.53 -11.75 -8.55
N SER A 370 1.86 -11.75 -8.38
CA SER A 370 2.77 -10.91 -9.17
C SER A 370 2.68 -11.18 -10.68
N SER A 371 2.12 -12.32 -11.09
CA SER A 371 1.84 -12.68 -12.49
C SER A 371 0.48 -12.22 -13.00
N ASP A 372 -0.38 -11.75 -12.12
CA ASP A 372 -1.64 -11.06 -12.38
C ASP A 372 -1.39 -9.55 -12.30
N GLU A 373 -2.41 -8.68 -12.29
CA GLU A 373 -2.21 -7.24 -12.19
C GLU A 373 -3.16 -6.58 -11.19
N MET A 374 -2.73 -5.43 -10.68
CA MET A 374 -3.54 -4.50 -9.91
C MET A 374 -3.49 -3.10 -10.51
N CYS A 375 -4.52 -2.31 -10.24
CA CYS A 375 -4.55 -0.86 -10.36
C CYS A 375 -5.17 -0.34 -9.07
N LEU A 376 -4.34 0.04 -8.12
CA LEU A 376 -4.77 0.37 -6.77
C LEU A 376 -4.15 1.67 -6.29
N GLY A 377 -4.96 2.69 -6.09
CA GLY A 377 -4.58 3.91 -5.39
C GLY A 377 -5.07 3.87 -3.94
N THR A 378 -4.16 3.89 -2.97
CA THR A 378 -4.53 4.09 -1.56
C THR A 378 -4.40 5.57 -1.21
N VAL A 379 -5.48 6.22 -0.81
CA VAL A 379 -5.51 7.64 -0.43
C VAL A 379 -5.70 7.76 1.08
N GLY A 380 -4.69 8.32 1.74
CA GLY A 380 -4.71 8.60 3.19
C GLY A 380 -5.33 9.96 3.49
N TRP A 381 -6.23 10.01 4.47
CA TRP A 381 -6.99 11.20 4.83
C TRP A 381 -7.31 11.26 6.34
N VAL A 382 -7.65 12.44 6.81
CA VAL A 382 -8.24 12.67 8.14
C VAL A 382 -9.61 13.31 7.98
N ALA A 383 -10.55 12.94 8.85
CA ALA A 383 -11.85 13.59 8.91
C ALA A 383 -11.72 15.03 9.44
N HIS A 384 -12.70 15.87 9.09
CA HIS A 384 -12.78 17.25 9.61
C HIS A 384 -13.18 17.25 11.08
#